data_b2c78365923c8d76fd2fe7477dbfd52c
#
_entry.id   b2c78365923c8d76fd2fe7477dbfd52c
#
_cell.length_a   1.000
_cell.length_b   1.000
_cell.length_c   1.000
_cell.angle_alpha   90.00
_cell.angle_beta   90.00
_cell.angle_gamma   90.00
#
_symmetry.space_group_name_H-M   'P 1'
#
loop_
_entity.id
_entity.type
_entity.pdbx_description
1 polymer ?
#
loop_
_entity_poly.entity_id
_entity_poly.type
_entity_poly.pdbx_seq_one_letter_code
_entity_poly.pdbx_strand_id
1 'polypeptide(L)'
;MKRRASITAKHRPAGKRKRPARTTRGISTAEWQARIELAAAYRLTAMMGWSDMLGTHISCRVPGTDDQFLINPYGLLFEEMTASALIKCDTGGRKLSVSPYEVNEAGFTIHSAIHMSRHNAAAVMHCHTQYGVAVATQKQGLLPVTQMALTALNLVRYHDFEGVAHDHDERERLVRDLGNGGMLILRNHGTLTVGATVGEMFARMYRLERACKFQITAMTGGAELNRIPDEIVRHTLTQGQEIYSQGGRGAGGSLMWAALLRKLDRESPGYAR
;
A
#
# COMPACT_ATOMS: atom_id res chain seq x y z
N MET A 1 -46.71 -0.98 56.07
CA MET A 1 -46.93 -0.88 54.66
C MET A 1 -46.25 0.36 54.13
N LYS A 2 -45.07 0.27 53.45
CA LYS A 2 -44.36 1.39 52.84
C LYS A 2 -44.38 1.13 51.31
N ARG A 3 -45.03 2.01 50.56
CA ARG A 3 -45.13 1.97 49.10
C ARG A 3 -43.77 2.40 48.48
N ARG A 4 -43.23 1.55 47.61
CA ARG A 4 -42.08 1.89 46.76
C ARG A 4 -42.57 2.68 45.55
N ALA A 5 -42.02 3.84 45.32
CA ALA A 5 -42.24 4.63 44.13
C ALA A 5 -41.32 4.11 43.02
N SER A 6 -41.88 3.76 41.85
CA SER A 6 -41.17 3.35 40.65
C SER A 6 -40.77 4.62 39.85
N ILE A 7 -39.49 4.81 39.66
CA ILE A 7 -38.94 5.87 38.82
C ILE A 7 -38.73 5.29 37.42
N THR A 8 -39.64 5.60 36.49
CA THR A 8 -39.47 5.31 35.06
C THR A 8 -38.59 6.39 34.40
N ALA A 9 -37.37 6.07 34.11
CA ALA A 9 -36.47 6.92 33.31
C ALA A 9 -36.92 6.93 31.83
N LYS A 10 -37.40 8.07 31.36
CA LYS A 10 -37.73 8.29 29.94
C LYS A 10 -36.41 8.39 29.13
N HIS A 11 -36.16 7.38 28.28
CA HIS A 11 -35.10 7.42 27.29
C HIS A 11 -35.38 8.49 26.25
N ARG A 12 -34.58 9.56 26.21
CA ARG A 12 -34.55 10.54 25.11
C ARG A 12 -33.79 9.91 23.93
N PRO A 13 -34.34 9.88 22.71
CA PRO A 13 -33.59 9.41 21.53
C PRO A 13 -32.44 10.35 21.25
N ALA A 14 -31.22 9.80 21.07
CA ALA A 14 -30.02 10.54 20.68
C ALA A 14 -30.26 11.20 19.32
N GLY A 15 -30.24 12.54 19.30
CA GLY A 15 -30.39 13.33 18.09
C GLY A 15 -29.31 12.94 17.06
N LYS A 16 -29.74 12.64 15.82
CA LYS A 16 -28.84 12.42 14.68
C LYS A 16 -27.97 13.67 14.49
N ARG A 17 -26.70 13.61 14.87
CA ARG A 17 -25.71 14.65 14.54
C ARG A 17 -25.67 14.77 13.02
N LYS A 18 -26.11 15.88 12.46
CA LYS A 18 -25.93 16.22 11.05
C LYS A 18 -24.42 16.25 10.78
N ARG A 19 -23.95 15.36 9.88
CA ARG A 19 -22.58 15.41 9.35
C ARG A 19 -22.37 16.78 8.73
N PRO A 20 -21.24 17.48 8.99
CA PRO A 20 -20.96 18.75 8.31
C PRO A 20 -20.93 18.51 6.81
N ALA A 21 -21.60 19.35 6.04
CA ALA A 21 -21.60 19.32 4.59
C ALA A 21 -20.15 19.52 4.10
N ARG A 22 -19.62 18.55 3.36
CA ARG A 22 -18.24 18.55 2.85
C ARG A 22 -18.14 19.48 1.66
N THR A 23 -17.25 20.46 1.72
CA THR A 23 -16.86 21.26 0.57
C THR A 23 -15.90 20.44 -0.32
N THR A 24 -16.46 19.61 -1.22
CA THR A 24 -15.74 18.97 -2.32
C THR A 24 -15.65 19.89 -3.54
N ARG A 25 -15.70 21.21 -3.35
CA ARG A 25 -15.63 22.17 -4.46
C ARG A 25 -14.35 21.92 -5.28
N GLY A 26 -14.54 21.50 -6.54
CA GLY A 26 -13.45 21.24 -7.48
C GLY A 26 -12.85 19.84 -7.45
N ILE A 27 -13.36 18.91 -6.63
CA ILE A 27 -12.92 17.50 -6.61
C ILE A 27 -14.00 16.63 -7.28
N SER A 28 -13.62 15.89 -8.34
CA SER A 28 -14.54 14.97 -9.00
C SER A 28 -14.91 13.78 -8.11
N THR A 29 -16.03 13.13 -8.37
CA THR A 29 -16.43 11.91 -7.65
C THR A 29 -15.36 10.82 -7.77
N ALA A 30 -14.74 10.67 -8.93
CA ALA A 30 -13.69 9.69 -9.16
C ALA A 30 -12.42 10.00 -8.35
N GLU A 31 -11.96 11.27 -8.31
CA GLU A 31 -10.85 11.67 -7.43
C GLU A 31 -11.19 11.43 -5.97
N TRP A 32 -12.43 11.75 -5.58
CA TRP A 32 -12.82 11.55 -4.18
C TRP A 32 -12.82 10.08 -3.78
N GLN A 33 -13.26 9.17 -4.67
CA GLN A 33 -13.18 7.73 -4.43
C GLN A 33 -11.72 7.26 -4.33
N ALA A 34 -10.83 7.74 -5.20
CA ALA A 34 -9.41 7.44 -5.14
C ALA A 34 -8.78 7.90 -3.81
N ARG A 35 -9.19 9.07 -3.28
CA ARG A 35 -8.79 9.57 -1.97
C ARG A 35 -9.24 8.65 -0.83
N ILE A 36 -10.47 8.16 -0.88
CA ILE A 36 -11.01 7.21 0.12
C ILE A 36 -10.19 5.91 0.11
N GLU A 37 -9.94 5.34 -1.05
CA GLU A 37 -9.18 4.10 -1.16
C GLU A 37 -7.72 4.27 -0.73
N LEU A 38 -7.09 5.38 -1.10
CA LEU A 38 -5.72 5.66 -0.68
C LEU A 38 -5.62 5.89 0.84
N ALA A 39 -6.55 6.62 1.44
CA ALA A 39 -6.62 6.80 2.90
C ALA A 39 -6.86 5.47 3.63
N ALA A 40 -7.68 4.59 3.05
CA ALA A 40 -7.86 3.23 3.57
C ALA A 40 -6.55 2.43 3.53
N ALA A 41 -5.77 2.52 2.43
CA ALA A 41 -4.48 1.83 2.33
C ALA A 41 -3.52 2.29 3.44
N TYR A 42 -3.43 3.59 3.72
CA TYR A 42 -2.61 4.12 4.81
C TYR A 42 -3.03 3.55 6.17
N ARG A 43 -4.33 3.59 6.49
CA ARG A 43 -4.85 3.06 7.76
C ARG A 43 -4.61 1.56 7.90
N LEU A 44 -4.80 0.79 6.82
CA LEU A 44 -4.52 -0.63 6.79
C LEU A 44 -3.03 -0.92 6.96
N THR A 45 -2.15 -0.10 6.37
CA THR A 45 -0.69 -0.21 6.54
C THR A 45 -0.30 -0.03 8.01
N ALA A 46 -0.86 0.96 8.70
CA ALA A 46 -0.66 1.15 10.14
C ALA A 46 -1.22 -0.02 10.95
N MET A 47 -2.42 -0.49 10.62
CA MET A 47 -3.06 -1.64 11.28
C MET A 47 -2.25 -2.94 11.14
N MET A 48 -1.52 -3.12 10.02
CA MET A 48 -0.63 -4.26 9.79
C MET A 48 0.75 -4.10 10.46
N GLY A 49 1.04 -2.94 11.07
CA GLY A 49 2.36 -2.64 11.65
C GLY A 49 3.45 -2.45 10.60
N TRP A 50 3.11 -1.94 9.42
CA TRP A 50 4.04 -1.71 8.30
C TRP A 50 4.42 -0.24 8.11
N SER A 51 3.86 0.66 8.91
CA SER A 51 4.27 2.06 8.92
C SER A 51 5.64 2.21 9.60
N ASP A 52 6.42 3.17 9.13
CA ASP A 52 7.70 3.55 9.70
C ASP A 52 7.69 5.06 9.97
N MET A 53 6.95 5.46 11.01
CA MET A 53 6.70 6.85 11.35
C MET A 53 6.37 7.71 10.11
N LEU A 54 7.29 8.56 9.68
CA LEU A 54 7.14 9.43 8.50
C LEU A 54 7.96 8.94 7.29
N GLY A 55 8.66 7.82 7.42
CA GLY A 55 9.67 7.35 6.47
C GLY A 55 9.12 6.65 5.22
N THR A 56 7.82 6.31 5.20
CA THR A 56 7.19 5.56 4.10
C THR A 56 6.04 6.33 3.47
N HIS A 57 5.62 5.92 2.27
CA HIS A 57 4.66 6.68 1.49
C HIS A 57 3.89 5.78 0.52
N ILE A 58 2.65 6.17 0.25
CA ILE A 58 1.77 5.50 -0.71
C ILE A 58 1.15 6.58 -1.59
N SER A 59 1.04 6.33 -2.89
CA SER A 59 0.40 7.26 -3.81
C SER A 59 -0.59 6.59 -4.74
N CYS A 60 -1.47 7.39 -5.30
CA CYS A 60 -2.34 6.91 -6.37
C CYS A 60 -2.59 8.03 -7.38
N ARG A 61 -2.59 7.69 -8.67
CA ARG A 61 -2.89 8.60 -9.77
C ARG A 61 -4.30 9.16 -9.62
N VAL A 62 -4.48 10.44 -9.92
CA VAL A 62 -5.81 11.05 -9.98
C VAL A 62 -6.53 10.53 -11.22
N PRO A 63 -7.71 9.92 -11.10
CA PRO A 63 -8.45 9.40 -12.25
C PRO A 63 -8.74 10.48 -13.30
N GLY A 64 -8.46 10.16 -14.57
CA GLY A 64 -8.65 11.07 -15.69
C GLY A 64 -7.52 12.07 -15.93
N THR A 65 -6.38 11.90 -15.23
CA THR A 65 -5.15 12.67 -15.44
C THR A 65 -3.96 11.76 -15.66
N ASP A 66 -2.96 12.21 -16.39
CA ASP A 66 -1.73 11.46 -16.66
C ASP A 66 -0.57 11.89 -15.76
N ASP A 67 -0.61 13.13 -15.26
CA ASP A 67 0.47 13.80 -14.54
C ASP A 67 0.15 14.14 -13.08
N GLN A 68 -1.04 13.79 -12.57
CA GLN A 68 -1.42 14.13 -11.20
C GLN A 68 -1.59 12.88 -10.33
N PHE A 69 -1.14 12.97 -9.10
CA PHE A 69 -1.32 11.91 -8.11
C PHE A 69 -1.57 12.45 -6.70
N LEU A 70 -2.11 11.58 -5.86
CA LEU A 70 -2.39 11.80 -4.44
C LEU A 70 -1.28 11.12 -3.63
N ILE A 71 -0.85 11.78 -2.55
CA ILE A 71 0.17 11.26 -1.63
C ILE A 71 -0.12 11.76 -0.21
N ASN A 72 0.49 11.16 0.81
CA ASN A 72 0.36 11.60 2.20
C ASN A 72 1.03 12.96 2.44
N PRO A 73 0.43 13.79 3.31
CA PRO A 73 1.12 14.93 3.90
C PRO A 73 2.27 14.46 4.78
N TYR A 74 3.47 15.04 4.60
CA TYR A 74 4.61 14.80 5.46
C TYR A 74 4.36 15.47 6.82
N GLY A 75 4.37 14.68 7.88
CA GLY A 75 4.07 15.12 9.25
C GLY A 75 2.80 14.52 9.85
N LEU A 76 2.00 13.77 9.08
CA LEU A 76 0.90 12.97 9.62
C LEU A 76 1.27 11.48 9.62
N LEU A 77 0.93 10.80 10.71
CA LEU A 77 1.06 9.35 10.82
C LEU A 77 -0.01 8.65 9.95
N PHE A 78 0.26 7.41 9.55
CA PHE A 78 -0.64 6.66 8.69
C PHE A 78 -2.02 6.40 9.31
N GLU A 79 -2.10 6.24 10.63
CA GLU A 79 -3.35 6.10 11.38
C GLU A 79 -4.17 7.39 11.46
N GLU A 80 -3.60 8.56 11.16
CA GLU A 80 -4.31 9.83 11.12
C GLU A 80 -4.93 10.11 9.74
N MET A 81 -4.54 9.34 8.72
CA MET A 81 -4.86 9.63 7.33
C MET A 81 -6.36 9.62 7.05
N THR A 82 -6.81 10.65 6.34
CA THR A 82 -8.19 10.76 5.83
C THR A 82 -8.18 11.15 4.35
N ALA A 83 -9.28 10.89 3.65
CA ALA A 83 -9.41 11.24 2.23
C ALA A 83 -9.20 12.75 1.98
N SER A 84 -9.63 13.61 2.92
CA SER A 84 -9.46 15.06 2.82
C SER A 84 -8.06 15.56 3.16
N ALA A 85 -7.26 14.77 3.90
CA ALA A 85 -5.90 15.16 4.27
C ALA A 85 -4.89 14.97 3.12
N LEU A 86 -5.16 14.06 2.19
CA LEU A 86 -4.24 13.73 1.10
C LEU A 86 -3.91 14.93 0.23
N ILE A 87 -2.62 15.06 -0.11
CA ILE A 87 -2.12 16.11 -0.99
C ILE A 87 -2.22 15.64 -2.45
N LYS A 88 -2.73 16.51 -3.31
CA LYS A 88 -2.63 16.35 -4.75
C LYS A 88 -1.45 17.15 -5.27
N CYS A 89 -0.58 16.49 -6.04
CA CYS A 89 0.56 17.12 -6.72
C CYS A 89 0.65 16.63 -8.16
N ASP A 90 1.38 17.37 -8.99
CA ASP A 90 1.76 16.90 -10.33
C ASP A 90 3.15 16.23 -10.30
N THR A 91 3.47 15.53 -11.38
CA THR A 91 4.76 14.83 -11.54
C THR A 91 5.96 15.79 -11.63
N GLY A 92 5.73 17.09 -11.83
CA GLY A 92 6.73 18.15 -11.79
C GLY A 92 7.02 18.68 -10.38
N GLY A 93 6.28 18.22 -9.35
CA GLY A 93 6.50 18.63 -7.95
C GLY A 93 5.61 19.77 -7.47
N ARG A 94 4.73 20.30 -8.31
CA ARG A 94 3.82 21.37 -7.90
C ARG A 94 2.66 20.81 -7.06
N LYS A 95 2.48 21.35 -5.86
CA LYS A 95 1.34 21.06 -5.00
C LYS A 95 0.08 21.71 -5.58
N LEU A 96 -0.96 20.92 -5.87
CA LEU A 96 -2.21 21.34 -6.51
C LEU A 96 -3.37 21.44 -5.49
N SER A 97 -3.19 21.00 -4.26
CA SER A 97 -4.17 21.13 -3.18
C SER A 97 -3.67 22.07 -2.08
N VAL A 98 -4.60 22.77 -1.43
CA VAL A 98 -4.29 23.56 -0.24
C VAL A 98 -4.03 22.60 0.93
N SER A 99 -2.83 22.66 1.50
CA SER A 99 -2.44 21.88 2.67
C SER A 99 -1.39 22.64 3.46
N PRO A 100 -1.42 22.63 4.79
CA PRO A 100 -0.35 23.18 5.62
C PRO A 100 0.91 22.29 5.64
N TYR A 101 0.81 21.08 5.12
CA TYR A 101 1.91 20.10 5.06
C TYR A 101 2.56 20.09 3.69
N GLU A 102 3.82 19.66 3.66
CA GLU A 102 4.57 19.40 2.43
C GLU A 102 4.57 17.92 2.06
N VAL A 103 5.08 17.57 0.89
CA VAL A 103 5.31 16.21 0.43
C VAL A 103 6.73 15.80 0.79
N ASN A 104 6.95 14.55 1.16
CA ASN A 104 8.28 14.00 1.37
C ASN A 104 9.04 13.94 0.03
N GLU A 105 10.24 14.55 -0.05
CA GLU A 105 11.02 14.65 -1.28
C GLU A 105 11.45 13.29 -1.84
N ALA A 106 11.96 12.40 -0.97
CA ALA A 106 12.36 11.05 -1.39
C ALA A 106 11.14 10.26 -1.91
N GLY A 107 10.01 10.36 -1.21
CA GLY A 107 8.74 9.79 -1.66
C GLY A 107 8.29 10.34 -2.99
N PHE A 108 8.40 11.66 -3.19
CA PHE A 108 8.07 12.29 -4.44
C PHE A 108 8.95 11.78 -5.59
N THR A 109 10.27 11.67 -5.39
CA THR A 109 11.22 11.20 -6.40
C THR A 109 10.86 9.82 -6.93
N ILE A 110 10.66 8.84 -6.04
CA ILE A 110 10.31 7.46 -6.41
C ILE A 110 8.94 7.38 -7.08
N HIS A 111 7.91 8.01 -6.48
CA HIS A 111 6.54 7.88 -6.95
C HIS A 111 6.29 8.61 -8.27
N SER A 112 6.83 9.82 -8.44
CA SER A 112 6.70 10.56 -9.69
C SER A 112 7.36 9.83 -10.86
N ALA A 113 8.52 9.20 -10.66
CA ALA A 113 9.19 8.40 -11.68
C ALA A 113 8.29 7.26 -12.20
N ILE A 114 7.65 6.52 -11.28
CA ILE A 114 6.75 5.42 -11.65
C ILE A 114 5.48 5.96 -12.31
N HIS A 115 4.87 7.02 -11.77
CA HIS A 115 3.66 7.61 -12.37
C HIS A 115 3.90 8.19 -13.75
N MET A 116 5.09 8.74 -14.07
CA MET A 116 5.43 9.21 -15.40
C MET A 116 5.64 8.08 -16.41
N SER A 117 6.26 6.98 -15.98
CA SER A 117 6.72 5.93 -16.90
C SER A 117 5.75 4.77 -17.06
N ARG A 118 4.85 4.54 -16.09
CA ARG A 118 3.96 3.37 -16.07
C ARG A 118 2.49 3.75 -15.95
N HIS A 119 1.81 3.92 -17.10
CA HIS A 119 0.37 4.24 -17.13
C HIS A 119 -0.51 3.14 -16.49
N ASN A 120 -0.06 1.88 -16.49
CA ASN A 120 -0.77 0.76 -15.87
C ASN A 120 -0.49 0.60 -14.35
N ALA A 121 0.36 1.46 -13.78
CA ALA A 121 0.62 1.54 -12.34
C ALA A 121 -0.10 2.77 -11.77
N ALA A 122 -1.40 2.63 -11.52
CA ALA A 122 -2.18 3.73 -10.95
C ALA A 122 -1.90 3.94 -9.44
N ALA A 123 -1.41 2.94 -8.73
CA ALA A 123 -1.07 3.04 -7.30
C ALA A 123 0.33 2.49 -7.04
N VAL A 124 1.05 3.12 -6.11
CA VAL A 124 2.42 2.81 -5.70
C VAL A 124 2.50 2.82 -4.18
N MET A 125 3.14 1.82 -3.59
CA MET A 125 3.34 1.69 -2.15
C MET A 125 4.78 1.32 -1.85
N HIS A 126 5.43 2.10 -1.00
CA HIS A 126 6.77 1.82 -0.48
C HIS A 126 6.71 1.66 1.03
N CYS A 127 7.35 0.60 1.54
CA CYS A 127 7.39 0.28 2.96
C CYS A 127 8.77 -0.21 3.40
N HIS A 128 9.12 0.10 4.65
CA HIS A 128 10.26 -0.44 5.38
C HIS A 128 9.82 -1.54 6.35
N THR A 129 9.07 -2.54 5.85
CA THR A 129 8.61 -3.64 6.69
C THR A 129 9.78 -4.45 7.22
N GLN A 130 9.68 -4.94 8.46
CA GLN A 130 10.77 -5.66 9.11
C GLN A 130 11.31 -6.83 8.27
N TYR A 131 10.42 -7.63 7.71
CA TYR A 131 10.83 -8.81 6.94
C TYR A 131 11.19 -8.46 5.49
N GLY A 132 10.55 -7.45 4.92
CA GLY A 132 10.92 -6.91 3.61
C GLY A 132 12.34 -6.36 3.61
N VAL A 133 12.70 -5.53 4.60
CA VAL A 133 14.06 -5.02 4.77
C VAL A 133 15.04 -6.17 5.04
N ALA A 134 14.68 -7.13 5.91
CA ALA A 134 15.56 -8.27 6.19
C ALA A 134 15.88 -9.10 4.93
N VAL A 135 14.91 -9.33 4.04
CA VAL A 135 15.17 -10.00 2.75
C VAL A 135 15.94 -9.08 1.79
N ALA A 136 15.66 -7.77 1.80
CA ALA A 136 16.37 -6.81 0.96
C ALA A 136 17.88 -6.73 1.27
N THR A 137 18.29 -7.06 2.51
CA THR A 137 19.70 -7.13 2.91
C THR A 137 20.37 -8.47 2.58
N GLN A 138 19.60 -9.49 2.19
CA GLN A 138 20.15 -10.79 1.84
C GLN A 138 20.63 -10.79 0.39
N LYS A 139 21.85 -11.29 0.14
CA LYS A 139 22.43 -11.39 -1.20
C LYS A 139 21.55 -12.17 -2.18
N GLN A 140 20.91 -13.25 -1.71
CA GLN A 140 20.03 -14.10 -2.52
C GLN A 140 18.65 -13.44 -2.78
N GLY A 141 18.23 -12.47 -1.96
CA GLY A 141 16.90 -11.90 -2.00
C GLY A 141 15.80 -12.90 -1.61
N LEU A 142 14.65 -12.81 -2.25
CA LEU A 142 13.51 -13.71 -1.98
C LEU A 142 13.73 -15.07 -2.63
N LEU A 143 13.69 -16.13 -1.82
CA LEU A 143 13.95 -17.51 -2.20
C LEU A 143 12.65 -18.30 -2.49
N PRO A 144 12.67 -19.29 -3.38
CA PRO A 144 11.52 -20.15 -3.70
C PRO A 144 11.28 -21.24 -2.63
N VAL A 145 11.24 -20.86 -1.36
CA VAL A 145 11.16 -21.80 -0.21
C VAL A 145 9.75 -22.00 0.35
N THR A 146 8.78 -21.21 -0.12
CA THR A 146 7.38 -21.32 0.31
C THR A 146 6.43 -21.08 -0.86
N GLN A 147 5.20 -21.63 -0.79
CA GLN A 147 4.14 -21.32 -1.75
C GLN A 147 3.90 -19.80 -1.88
N MET A 148 4.01 -19.05 -0.79
CA MET A 148 3.80 -17.60 -0.77
C MET A 148 4.87 -16.89 -1.61
N ALA A 149 6.13 -17.31 -1.50
CA ALA A 149 7.21 -16.81 -2.34
C ALA A 149 6.99 -17.18 -3.81
N LEU A 150 6.69 -18.43 -4.11
CA LEU A 150 6.48 -18.91 -5.48
C LEU A 150 5.36 -18.14 -6.20
N THR A 151 4.25 -17.84 -5.52
CA THR A 151 3.16 -17.06 -6.13
C THR A 151 3.46 -15.56 -6.32
N ALA A 152 4.58 -15.07 -5.76
CA ALA A 152 5.01 -13.67 -5.87
C ALA A 152 6.20 -13.49 -6.82
N LEU A 153 7.12 -14.45 -6.89
CA LEU A 153 8.43 -14.34 -7.53
C LEU A 153 8.41 -13.86 -8.98
N ASN A 154 7.40 -14.25 -9.77
CA ASN A 154 7.27 -13.79 -11.16
C ASN A 154 7.14 -12.25 -11.28
N LEU A 155 6.62 -11.59 -10.25
CA LEU A 155 6.42 -10.15 -10.21
C LEU A 155 7.57 -9.41 -9.52
N VAL A 156 8.45 -10.13 -8.81
CA VAL A 156 9.55 -9.53 -8.04
C VAL A 156 10.69 -9.13 -8.97
N ARG A 157 11.18 -7.92 -8.74
CA ARG A 157 12.39 -7.35 -9.35
C ARG A 157 13.26 -6.78 -8.23
N TYR A 158 14.48 -6.38 -8.57
CA TYR A 158 15.44 -5.84 -7.63
C TYR A 158 16.01 -4.54 -8.16
N HIS A 159 16.27 -3.60 -7.26
CA HIS A 159 17.00 -2.37 -7.52
C HIS A 159 18.12 -2.26 -6.50
N ASP A 160 19.33 -1.98 -6.96
CA ASP A 160 20.51 -1.85 -6.08
C ASP A 160 20.44 -0.56 -5.26
N PHE A 161 21.07 -0.56 -4.09
CA PHE A 161 21.07 0.59 -3.19
C PHE A 161 22.02 1.68 -3.71
N GLU A 162 21.46 2.85 -3.99
CA GLU A 162 22.22 4.00 -4.48
C GLU A 162 22.30 5.16 -3.46
N GLY A 163 21.81 4.95 -2.24
CA GLY A 163 21.76 5.96 -1.19
C GLY A 163 20.32 6.37 -0.85
N VAL A 164 20.18 7.54 -0.24
CA VAL A 164 18.84 8.14 -0.01
C VAL A 164 18.37 8.74 -1.32
N ALA A 165 17.13 8.40 -1.74
CA ALA A 165 16.55 8.71 -3.06
C ALA A 165 16.28 10.22 -3.24
N HIS A 166 17.34 11.04 -3.27
CA HIS A 166 17.30 12.46 -3.60
C HIS A 166 17.80 12.74 -5.03
N ASP A 167 18.51 11.79 -5.63
CA ASP A 167 19.07 11.94 -6.96
C ASP A 167 18.02 11.66 -8.05
N HIS A 168 17.77 12.64 -8.90
CA HIS A 168 16.82 12.50 -10.01
C HIS A 168 17.28 11.47 -11.05
N ASP A 169 18.56 11.19 -11.17
CA ASP A 169 19.10 10.20 -12.11
C ASP A 169 18.79 8.75 -11.68
N GLU A 170 18.52 8.50 -10.40
CA GLU A 170 18.04 7.22 -9.90
C GLU A 170 16.68 6.84 -10.49
N ARG A 171 15.83 7.82 -10.85
CA ARG A 171 14.48 7.60 -11.38
C ARG A 171 14.47 6.67 -12.60
N GLU A 172 15.37 6.90 -13.55
CA GLU A 172 15.43 6.10 -14.78
C GLU A 172 15.86 4.66 -14.48
N ARG A 173 16.83 4.48 -13.58
CA ARG A 173 17.32 3.15 -13.18
C ARG A 173 16.25 2.37 -12.41
N LEU A 174 15.56 3.01 -11.48
CA LEU A 174 14.47 2.41 -10.71
C LEU A 174 13.33 1.95 -11.63
N VAL A 175 12.93 2.77 -12.60
CA VAL A 175 11.90 2.43 -13.58
C VAL A 175 12.34 1.29 -14.47
N ARG A 176 13.58 1.31 -14.97
CA ARG A 176 14.17 0.23 -15.78
C ARG A 176 14.17 -1.08 -15.01
N ASP A 177 14.59 -1.06 -13.75
CA ASP A 177 14.74 -2.24 -12.91
C ASP A 177 13.38 -2.80 -12.50
N LEU A 178 12.37 -1.96 -12.24
CA LEU A 178 10.99 -2.39 -12.05
C LEU A 178 10.43 -3.06 -13.32
N GLY A 179 10.74 -2.53 -14.50
CA GLY A 179 10.29 -3.04 -15.80
C GLY A 179 8.80 -3.37 -15.81
N ASN A 180 8.44 -4.61 -16.17
CA ASN A 180 7.07 -5.13 -16.12
C ASN A 180 6.71 -5.78 -14.77
N GLY A 181 7.59 -5.69 -13.77
CA GLY A 181 7.35 -6.21 -12.43
C GLY A 181 6.19 -5.50 -11.71
N GLY A 182 5.69 -6.15 -10.69
CA GLY A 182 4.65 -5.58 -9.82
C GLY A 182 5.13 -5.37 -8.39
N MET A 183 6.33 -5.89 -8.07
CA MET A 183 6.97 -5.84 -6.77
C MET A 183 8.45 -5.57 -6.98
N LEU A 184 9.02 -4.64 -6.24
CA LEU A 184 10.44 -4.29 -6.29
C LEU A 184 11.03 -4.43 -4.89
N ILE A 185 12.10 -5.19 -4.76
CA ILE A 185 12.93 -5.23 -3.57
C ILE A 185 14.05 -4.22 -3.79
N LEU A 186 14.03 -3.14 -3.02
CA LEU A 186 15.08 -2.14 -2.95
C LEU A 186 16.16 -2.69 -2.02
N ARG A 187 17.28 -3.11 -2.56
CA ARG A 187 18.37 -3.74 -1.79
C ARG A 187 18.82 -2.84 -0.66
N ASN A 188 19.01 -3.42 0.53
CA ASN A 188 19.42 -2.71 1.76
C ASN A 188 18.50 -1.57 2.20
N HIS A 189 17.26 -1.46 1.63
CA HIS A 189 16.37 -0.35 1.90
C HIS A 189 14.98 -0.82 2.30
N GLY A 190 14.25 -1.47 1.40
CA GLY A 190 12.86 -1.86 1.68
C GLY A 190 12.17 -2.51 0.49
N THR A 191 10.86 -2.35 0.42
CA THR A 191 10.04 -2.93 -0.64
C THR A 191 9.12 -1.90 -1.27
N LEU A 192 8.83 -2.09 -2.55
CA LEU A 192 7.89 -1.26 -3.29
C LEU A 192 6.95 -2.16 -4.10
N THR A 193 5.68 -1.78 -4.17
CA THR A 193 4.71 -2.46 -5.04
C THR A 193 3.89 -1.47 -5.83
N VAL A 194 3.48 -1.88 -7.02
CA VAL A 194 2.62 -1.10 -7.91
C VAL A 194 1.37 -1.89 -8.26
N GLY A 195 0.30 -1.21 -8.64
CA GLY A 195 -0.94 -1.84 -9.08
C GLY A 195 -1.78 -0.93 -9.95
N ALA A 196 -2.66 -1.52 -10.76
CA ALA A 196 -3.67 -0.78 -11.52
C ALA A 196 -4.78 -0.23 -10.61
N THR A 197 -4.87 -0.72 -9.37
CA THR A 197 -5.76 -0.21 -8.31
C THR A 197 -5.02 -0.19 -6.99
N VAL A 198 -5.53 0.60 -6.03
CA VAL A 198 -5.01 0.62 -4.65
C VAL A 198 -5.12 -0.78 -4.02
N GLY A 199 -6.21 -1.50 -4.27
CA GLY A 199 -6.40 -2.86 -3.76
C GLY A 199 -5.39 -3.86 -4.32
N GLU A 200 -5.06 -3.79 -5.62
CA GLU A 200 -4.05 -4.64 -6.24
C GLU A 200 -2.65 -4.37 -5.69
N MET A 201 -2.27 -3.11 -5.62
CA MET A 201 -1.00 -2.66 -5.03
C MET A 201 -0.85 -3.19 -3.59
N PHE A 202 -1.88 -3.01 -2.76
CA PHE A 202 -1.88 -3.48 -1.37
C PHE A 202 -1.83 -5.01 -1.27
N ALA A 203 -2.57 -5.73 -2.14
CA ALA A 203 -2.52 -7.18 -2.20
C ALA A 203 -1.13 -7.71 -2.57
N ARG A 204 -0.41 -7.01 -3.46
CA ARG A 204 0.97 -7.31 -3.81
C ARG A 204 1.91 -7.10 -2.62
N MET A 205 1.78 -6.00 -1.89
CA MET A 205 2.58 -5.75 -0.69
C MET A 205 2.32 -6.82 0.38
N TYR A 206 1.07 -7.16 0.63
CA TYR A 206 0.73 -8.22 1.58
C TYR A 206 1.38 -9.56 1.23
N ARG A 207 1.36 -9.95 -0.05
CA ARG A 207 1.98 -11.21 -0.50
C ARG A 207 3.50 -11.18 -0.38
N LEU A 208 4.12 -10.06 -0.76
CA LEU A 208 5.58 -9.88 -0.69
C LEU A 208 6.06 -9.94 0.76
N GLU A 209 5.46 -9.15 1.64
CA GLU A 209 5.83 -9.12 3.05
C GLU A 209 5.60 -10.48 3.73
N ARG A 210 4.51 -11.16 3.40
CA ARG A 210 4.25 -12.49 3.93
C ARG A 210 5.26 -13.52 3.46
N ALA A 211 5.70 -13.46 2.20
CA ALA A 211 6.76 -14.31 1.68
C ALA A 211 8.09 -14.05 2.37
N CYS A 212 8.47 -12.79 2.55
CA CYS A 212 9.65 -12.36 3.30
C CYS A 212 9.60 -12.85 4.75
N LYS A 213 8.46 -12.66 5.43
CA LYS A 213 8.26 -13.11 6.80
C LYS A 213 8.50 -14.61 6.96
N PHE A 214 7.93 -15.44 6.09
CA PHE A 214 8.10 -16.88 6.17
C PHE A 214 9.54 -17.30 5.87
N GLN A 215 10.21 -16.66 4.90
CA GLN A 215 11.62 -16.93 4.62
C GLN A 215 12.49 -16.66 5.86
N ILE A 216 12.41 -15.46 6.42
CA ILE A 216 13.22 -15.07 7.58
C ILE A 216 12.91 -15.96 8.77
N THR A 217 11.62 -16.22 9.05
CA THR A 217 11.22 -17.09 10.18
C THR A 217 11.71 -18.51 9.99
N ALA A 218 11.64 -19.07 8.79
CA ALA A 218 12.12 -20.42 8.50
C ALA A 218 13.66 -20.55 8.61
N MET A 219 14.40 -19.49 8.28
CA MET A 219 15.86 -19.44 8.38
C MET A 219 16.37 -19.15 9.80
N THR A 220 15.51 -18.65 10.67
CA THR A 220 15.86 -18.38 12.07
C THR A 220 16.14 -19.71 12.78
N GLY A 221 17.29 -19.80 13.44
CA GLY A 221 17.68 -21.03 14.17
C GLY A 221 18.49 -22.04 13.32
N GLY A 222 18.77 -21.75 12.04
CA GLY A 222 19.70 -22.52 11.21
C GLY A 222 19.21 -23.91 10.79
N ALA A 223 17.90 -24.20 10.89
CA ALA A 223 17.34 -25.45 10.39
C ALA A 223 17.52 -25.57 8.88
N GLU A 224 17.83 -26.79 8.40
CA GLU A 224 17.88 -27.06 6.96
C GLU A 224 16.50 -26.89 6.32
N LEU A 225 16.45 -26.17 5.20
CA LEU A 225 15.21 -25.90 4.50
C LEU A 225 14.86 -27.03 3.52
N ASN A 226 13.61 -27.42 3.50
CA ASN A 226 13.08 -28.36 2.53
C ASN A 226 13.21 -27.78 1.11
N ARG A 227 13.90 -28.49 0.23
CA ARG A 227 14.03 -28.07 -1.17
C ARG A 227 12.76 -28.43 -1.95
N ILE A 228 12.19 -27.45 -2.65
CA ILE A 228 11.09 -27.68 -3.59
C ILE A 228 11.69 -28.06 -4.94
N PRO A 229 11.27 -29.17 -5.58
CA PRO A 229 11.77 -29.56 -6.90
C PRO A 229 11.52 -28.47 -7.95
N ASP A 230 12.48 -28.26 -8.86
CA ASP A 230 12.45 -27.18 -9.84
C ASP A 230 11.22 -27.23 -10.78
N GLU A 231 10.70 -28.42 -11.07
CA GLU A 231 9.44 -28.60 -11.83
C GLU A 231 8.23 -28.07 -11.07
N ILE A 232 8.16 -28.31 -9.75
CA ILE A 232 7.10 -27.82 -8.89
C ILE A 232 7.21 -26.30 -8.72
N VAL A 233 8.44 -25.77 -8.62
CA VAL A 233 8.67 -24.31 -8.63
C VAL A 233 8.08 -23.68 -9.89
N ARG A 234 8.46 -24.18 -11.09
CA ARG A 234 7.94 -23.64 -12.36
C ARG A 234 6.42 -23.75 -12.47
N HIS A 235 5.86 -24.90 -12.11
CA HIS A 235 4.40 -25.10 -12.11
C HIS A 235 3.68 -24.10 -11.20
N THR A 236 4.16 -23.92 -9.97
CA THR A 236 3.54 -23.00 -8.99
C THR A 236 3.68 -21.53 -9.39
N LEU A 237 4.78 -21.14 -10.05
CA LEU A 237 4.93 -19.80 -10.63
C LEU A 237 3.83 -19.49 -11.65
N THR A 238 3.53 -20.45 -12.55
CA THR A 238 2.43 -20.32 -13.53
C THR A 238 1.07 -20.22 -12.85
N GLN A 239 0.78 -21.11 -11.89
CA GLN A 239 -0.45 -21.03 -11.09
C GLN A 239 -0.60 -19.69 -10.37
N GLY A 240 0.49 -19.13 -9.85
CA GLY A 240 0.49 -17.81 -9.20
C GLY A 240 0.06 -16.70 -10.16
N GLN A 241 0.50 -16.72 -11.41
CA GLN A 241 0.08 -15.76 -12.43
C GLN A 241 -1.43 -15.91 -12.74
N GLU A 242 -1.89 -17.14 -12.95
CA GLU A 242 -3.31 -17.42 -13.26
C GLU A 242 -4.25 -16.99 -12.11
N ILE A 243 -3.87 -17.26 -10.86
CA ILE A 243 -4.72 -16.98 -9.70
C ILE A 243 -4.77 -15.48 -9.39
N TYR A 244 -3.62 -14.78 -9.43
CA TYR A 244 -3.50 -13.42 -8.91
C TYR A 244 -3.49 -12.32 -9.99
N SER A 245 -3.68 -12.66 -11.26
CA SER A 245 -3.96 -11.68 -12.32
C SER A 245 -5.32 -11.00 -12.11
N GLN A 246 -5.56 -9.89 -12.80
CA GLN A 246 -6.84 -9.18 -12.72
C GLN A 246 -8.04 -10.04 -13.16
N GLY A 247 -7.85 -10.90 -14.17
CA GLY A 247 -8.85 -11.86 -14.63
C GLY A 247 -8.84 -13.21 -13.90
N GLY A 248 -7.92 -13.40 -12.94
CA GLY A 248 -7.77 -14.66 -12.22
C GLY A 248 -8.77 -14.83 -11.06
N ARG A 249 -8.74 -16.02 -10.46
CA ARG A 249 -9.64 -16.37 -9.33
C ARG A 249 -9.51 -15.43 -8.12
N GLY A 250 -8.35 -14.85 -7.90
CA GLY A 250 -8.10 -13.83 -6.87
C GLY A 250 -8.52 -12.42 -7.27
N ALA A 251 -9.04 -12.24 -8.49
CA ALA A 251 -9.54 -10.99 -9.04
C ALA A 251 -8.59 -9.78 -8.81
N GLY A 252 -7.27 -9.99 -9.02
CA GLY A 252 -6.26 -8.95 -8.82
C GLY A 252 -6.21 -8.37 -7.39
N GLY A 253 -6.69 -9.11 -6.40
CA GLY A 253 -6.74 -8.64 -5.01
C GLY A 253 -8.05 -7.93 -4.61
N SER A 254 -9.00 -7.72 -5.51
CA SER A 254 -10.24 -6.97 -5.21
C SER A 254 -11.10 -7.63 -4.13
N LEU A 255 -11.15 -8.97 -4.09
CA LEU A 255 -11.87 -9.71 -3.05
C LEU A 255 -11.26 -9.49 -1.66
N MET A 256 -9.92 -9.52 -1.57
CA MET A 256 -9.21 -9.23 -0.34
C MET A 256 -9.40 -7.76 0.05
N TRP A 257 -9.32 -6.84 -0.90
CA TRP A 257 -9.50 -5.42 -0.67
C TRP A 257 -10.87 -5.11 -0.06
N ALA A 258 -11.94 -5.63 -0.66
CA ALA A 258 -13.30 -5.48 -0.13
C ALA A 258 -13.44 -6.03 1.31
N ALA A 259 -12.78 -7.14 1.63
CA ALA A 259 -12.78 -7.70 2.99
C ALA A 259 -12.01 -6.82 3.97
N LEU A 260 -10.87 -6.24 3.55
CA LEU A 260 -10.06 -5.32 4.35
C LEU A 260 -10.79 -4.00 4.62
N LEU A 261 -11.52 -3.45 3.64
CA LEU A 261 -12.34 -2.26 3.85
C LEU A 261 -13.43 -2.51 4.92
N ARG A 262 -14.13 -3.65 4.87
CA ARG A 262 -15.10 -4.02 5.92
C ARG A 262 -14.45 -4.19 7.31
N LYS A 263 -13.21 -4.68 7.36
CA LYS A 263 -12.43 -4.74 8.60
C LYS A 263 -12.11 -3.32 9.09
N LEU A 264 -11.61 -2.47 8.22
CA LEU A 264 -11.24 -1.10 8.53
C LEU A 264 -12.43 -0.26 9.02
N ASP A 265 -13.61 -0.44 8.39
CA ASP A 265 -14.85 0.23 8.81
C ASP A 265 -15.25 -0.08 10.27
N ARG A 266 -14.92 -1.29 10.74
CA ARG A 266 -15.21 -1.70 12.13
C ARG A 266 -14.12 -1.25 13.11
N GLU A 267 -12.85 -1.33 12.73
CA GLU A 267 -11.72 -1.20 13.65
C GLU A 267 -11.06 0.19 13.65
N SER A 268 -11.10 0.91 12.51
CA SER A 268 -10.53 2.25 12.37
C SER A 268 -11.36 3.12 11.42
N PRO A 269 -12.62 3.44 11.77
CA PRO A 269 -13.52 4.23 10.92
C PRO A 269 -13.02 5.68 10.75
N GLY A 270 -13.57 6.38 9.74
CA GLY A 270 -13.34 7.83 9.55
C GLY A 270 -12.27 8.18 8.51
N TYR A 271 -11.61 7.22 7.89
CA TYR A 271 -10.68 7.44 6.79
C TYR A 271 -11.34 8.08 5.55
N ALA A 272 -12.62 7.85 5.33
CA ALA A 272 -13.39 8.36 4.18
C ALA A 272 -13.86 9.83 4.30
N ARG A 273 -13.45 10.54 5.35
CA ARG A 273 -13.83 11.95 5.58
C ARG A 273 -12.80 12.94 5.03
#